data_7e5f9b737a807f1e0a890fac57959654
#
_entry.id   7e5f9b737a807f1e0a890fac57959654
#
_cell.length_a   1.000
_cell.length_b   1.000
_cell.length_c   1.000
_cell.angle_alpha   90.00
_cell.angle_beta   90.00
_cell.angle_gamma   90.00
#
_symmetry.space_group_name_H-M   'P 1'
#
loop_
_entity.id
_entity.type
_entity.pdbx_description
1 polymer ?
#
loop_
_entity_poly.entity_id
_entity_poly.type
_entity_poly.pdbx_seq_one_letter_code
_entity_poly.pdbx_strand_id
1 'polypeptide(L)'
;MAALYCAGTFGGSITAILINAPGAPPAVATALDGYPMAKNGEPGRALGLAAVSSVFGGVFSLIIFIFAAPLLAQLALEFGPAEYFGLAVFALSMLASMSGKSSLRNLISGLVGVLIGTIGIHLTTGVERFTFGSPDLEEGIHFVPVLIGLFAVSELFKQSEKLNAVVERIQAKALKLPSLLELKKLKYTILRSSGIGT
;
A
#
# COMPACT_ATOMS: atom_id res chain seq x y z
N MET A 1 7.83 -7.26 -11.41
CA MET A 1 7.50 -6.10 -10.57
C MET A 1 6.21 -6.27 -9.79
N ALA A 2 5.05 -6.56 -10.42
CA ALA A 2 3.78 -6.74 -9.70
C ALA A 2 3.82 -7.83 -8.61
N ALA A 3 4.42 -8.99 -8.88
CA ALA A 3 4.55 -10.06 -7.89
C ALA A 3 5.40 -9.67 -6.68
N LEU A 4 6.47 -8.90 -6.88
CA LEU A 4 7.30 -8.36 -5.80
C LEU A 4 6.53 -7.36 -4.93
N TYR A 5 5.72 -6.50 -5.56
CA TYR A 5 4.87 -5.56 -4.84
C TYR A 5 3.82 -6.29 -3.98
N CYS A 6 3.14 -7.28 -4.56
CA CYS A 6 2.16 -8.09 -3.83
C CYS A 6 2.81 -8.84 -2.65
N ALA A 7 3.99 -9.44 -2.87
CA ALA A 7 4.73 -10.13 -1.82
C ALA A 7 5.18 -9.19 -0.70
N GLY A 8 5.65 -7.98 -1.04
CA GLY A 8 6.03 -6.95 -0.09
C GLY A 8 4.85 -6.46 0.76
N THR A 9 3.70 -6.23 0.13
CA THR A 9 2.47 -5.82 0.82
C THR A 9 1.98 -6.90 1.77
N PHE A 10 2.03 -8.18 1.36
CA PHE A 10 1.69 -9.30 2.23
C PHE A 10 2.69 -9.46 3.38
N GLY A 11 3.99 -9.24 3.14
CA GLY A 11 5.02 -9.19 4.18
C GLY A 11 4.70 -8.18 5.28
N GLY A 12 4.18 -7.00 4.91
CA GLY A 12 3.68 -5.99 5.86
C GLY A 12 2.53 -6.48 6.74
N SER A 13 1.69 -7.37 6.24
CA SER A 13 0.61 -8.00 7.02
C SER A 13 1.15 -9.03 8.03
N ILE A 14 2.23 -9.73 7.71
CA ILE A 14 2.88 -10.68 8.64
C ILE A 14 3.42 -9.93 9.85
N THR A 15 4.14 -8.84 9.66
CA THR A 15 4.67 -8.01 10.75
C THR A 15 3.55 -7.35 11.56
N ALA A 16 2.47 -6.95 10.91
CA ALA A 16 1.28 -6.42 11.56
C ALA A 16 0.64 -7.44 12.53
N ILE A 17 0.52 -8.70 12.11
CA ILE A 17 -0.05 -9.79 12.93
C ILE A 17 0.87 -10.19 14.08
N LEU A 18 2.19 -10.33 13.83
CA LEU A 18 3.11 -10.90 14.83
C LEU A 18 3.63 -9.89 15.85
N ILE A 19 3.87 -8.66 15.44
CA ILE A 19 4.54 -7.65 16.27
C ILE A 19 3.78 -6.31 16.34
N ASN A 20 2.56 -6.27 15.81
CA ASN A 20 1.74 -5.04 15.73
C ASN A 20 2.45 -3.87 15.03
N ALA A 21 3.30 -4.18 14.05
CA ALA A 21 4.03 -3.21 13.25
C ALA A 21 3.61 -3.33 11.79
N PRO A 22 2.57 -2.59 11.36
CA PRO A 22 2.11 -2.63 9.97
C PRO A 22 3.21 -2.08 9.05
N GLY A 23 3.74 -2.94 8.16
CA GLY A 23 4.78 -2.57 7.20
C GLY A 23 4.24 -1.87 5.95
N ALA A 24 2.91 -1.77 5.81
CA ALA A 24 2.24 -1.07 4.72
C ALA A 24 0.91 -0.49 5.20
N PRO A 25 0.38 0.59 4.59
CA PRO A 25 -0.88 1.21 5.02
C PRO A 25 -2.06 0.23 5.11
N PRO A 26 -2.29 -0.69 4.16
CA PRO A 26 -3.38 -1.67 4.26
C PRO A 26 -3.22 -2.65 5.43
N ALA A 27 -2.00 -2.91 5.87
CA ALA A 27 -1.72 -3.83 6.96
C ALA A 27 -2.15 -3.31 8.34
N VAL A 28 -2.49 -2.03 8.46
CA VAL A 28 -3.07 -1.44 9.68
C VAL A 28 -4.40 -2.13 10.02
N ALA A 29 -5.25 -2.36 9.03
CA ALA A 29 -6.51 -3.07 9.22
C ALA A 29 -6.26 -4.53 9.68
N THR A 30 -5.26 -5.19 9.11
CA THR A 30 -4.86 -6.54 9.50
C THR A 30 -4.35 -6.61 10.94
N ALA A 31 -3.69 -5.55 11.42
CA ALA A 31 -3.19 -5.48 12.80
C ALA A 31 -4.32 -5.45 13.83
N LEU A 32 -5.47 -4.82 13.51
CA LEU A 32 -6.59 -4.66 14.45
C LEU A 32 -7.14 -6.00 14.95
N ASP A 33 -7.27 -6.98 14.06
CA ASP A 33 -7.82 -8.29 14.40
C ASP A 33 -6.73 -9.37 14.49
N GLY A 34 -5.73 -9.29 13.63
CA GLY A 34 -4.68 -10.30 13.54
C GLY A 34 -3.73 -10.31 14.74
N TYR A 35 -3.35 -9.14 15.25
CA TYR A 35 -2.46 -9.07 16.42
C TYR A 35 -3.12 -9.58 17.70
N PRO A 36 -4.37 -9.22 18.05
CA PRO A 36 -5.08 -9.83 19.17
C PRO A 36 -5.20 -11.35 19.06
N MET A 37 -5.48 -11.90 17.86
CA MET A 37 -5.49 -13.35 17.64
C MET A 37 -4.11 -13.97 17.91
N ALA A 38 -3.04 -13.34 17.44
CA ALA A 38 -1.67 -13.79 17.67
C ALA A 38 -1.31 -13.76 19.16
N LYS A 39 -1.71 -12.72 19.88
CA LYS A 39 -1.51 -12.57 21.33
C LYS A 39 -2.28 -13.63 22.14
N ASN A 40 -3.44 -14.05 21.67
CA ASN A 40 -4.24 -15.12 22.25
C ASN A 40 -3.66 -16.54 21.95
N GLY A 41 -2.48 -16.63 21.32
CA GLY A 41 -1.81 -17.91 21.06
C GLY A 41 -2.18 -18.58 19.73
N GLU A 42 -2.90 -17.89 18.84
CA GLU A 42 -3.32 -18.39 17.52
C GLU A 42 -2.63 -17.66 16.34
N PRO A 43 -1.31 -17.35 16.38
CA PRO A 43 -0.65 -16.61 15.31
C PRO A 43 -0.68 -17.34 13.95
N GLY A 44 -0.55 -18.68 13.98
CA GLY A 44 -0.61 -19.49 12.77
C GLY A 44 -1.97 -19.44 12.07
N ARG A 45 -3.06 -19.36 12.84
CA ARG A 45 -4.41 -19.21 12.31
C ARG A 45 -4.64 -17.82 11.71
N ALA A 46 -4.19 -16.77 12.40
CA ALA A 46 -4.29 -15.40 11.89
C ALA A 46 -3.54 -15.24 10.57
N LEU A 47 -2.30 -15.75 10.50
CA LEU A 47 -1.50 -15.73 9.26
C LEU A 47 -2.14 -16.57 8.14
N GLY A 48 -2.69 -17.73 8.46
CA GLY A 48 -3.38 -18.59 7.50
C GLY A 48 -4.62 -17.92 6.91
N LEU A 49 -5.44 -17.29 7.75
CA LEU A 49 -6.61 -16.52 7.28
C LEU A 49 -6.20 -15.33 6.40
N ALA A 50 -5.17 -14.58 6.80
CA ALA A 50 -4.65 -13.48 6.01
C ALA A 50 -4.14 -13.94 4.63
N ALA A 51 -3.40 -15.06 4.59
CA ALA A 51 -2.89 -15.63 3.34
C ALA A 51 -4.03 -16.06 2.39
N VAL A 52 -4.99 -16.83 2.92
CA VAL A 52 -6.13 -17.31 2.13
C VAL A 52 -6.97 -16.14 1.63
N SER A 53 -7.28 -15.17 2.49
CA SER A 53 -8.05 -13.97 2.09
C SER A 53 -7.33 -13.16 1.03
N SER A 54 -6.00 -13.02 1.12
CA SER A 54 -5.17 -12.31 0.12
C SER A 54 -5.18 -13.02 -1.23
N VAL A 55 -5.13 -14.35 -1.25
CA VAL A 55 -5.20 -15.13 -2.50
C VAL A 55 -6.57 -14.96 -3.16
N PHE A 56 -7.66 -15.12 -2.39
CA PHE A 56 -9.01 -14.96 -2.93
C PHE A 56 -9.26 -13.53 -3.42
N GLY A 57 -8.89 -12.52 -2.62
CA GLY A 57 -9.00 -11.12 -3.00
C GLY A 57 -8.17 -10.80 -4.25
N GLY A 58 -6.94 -11.29 -4.33
CA GLY A 58 -6.07 -11.10 -5.49
C GLY A 58 -6.60 -11.73 -6.78
N VAL A 59 -7.11 -12.96 -6.70
CA VAL A 59 -7.72 -13.63 -7.86
C VAL A 59 -8.97 -12.89 -8.32
N PHE A 60 -9.83 -12.49 -7.39
CA PHE A 60 -11.05 -11.74 -7.70
C PHE A 60 -10.74 -10.38 -8.34
N SER A 61 -9.80 -9.64 -7.74
CA SER A 61 -9.33 -8.37 -8.28
C SER A 61 -8.71 -8.52 -9.68
N LEU A 62 -7.93 -9.59 -9.90
CA LEU A 62 -7.33 -9.87 -11.21
C LEU A 62 -8.40 -10.10 -12.29
N ILE A 63 -9.47 -10.83 -11.98
CA ILE A 63 -10.57 -11.06 -12.91
C ILE A 63 -11.24 -9.73 -13.28
N ILE A 64 -11.56 -8.91 -12.28
CA ILE A 64 -12.17 -7.60 -12.54
C ILE A 64 -11.23 -6.71 -13.35
N PHE A 65 -9.94 -6.72 -13.02
CA PHE A 65 -8.93 -5.93 -13.72
C PHE A 65 -8.85 -6.30 -15.22
N ILE A 66 -8.89 -7.58 -15.56
CA ILE A 66 -8.85 -8.04 -16.97
C ILE A 66 -10.01 -7.44 -17.76
N PHE A 67 -11.20 -7.37 -17.19
CA PHE A 67 -12.37 -6.78 -17.85
C PHE A 67 -12.38 -5.26 -17.83
N ALA A 68 -11.94 -4.66 -16.74
CA ALA A 68 -11.96 -3.21 -16.57
C ALA A 68 -10.79 -2.50 -17.26
N ALA A 69 -9.62 -3.13 -17.38
CA ALA A 69 -8.43 -2.50 -17.93
C ALA A 69 -8.60 -1.97 -19.37
N PRO A 70 -9.22 -2.70 -20.32
CA PRO A 70 -9.43 -2.17 -21.67
C PRO A 70 -10.34 -0.94 -21.70
N LEU A 71 -11.39 -0.94 -20.88
CA LEU A 71 -12.31 0.19 -20.76
C LEU A 71 -11.63 1.42 -20.16
N LEU A 72 -10.86 1.23 -19.09
CA LEU A 72 -10.09 2.30 -18.45
C LEU A 72 -9.00 2.84 -19.37
N ALA A 73 -8.35 1.97 -20.16
CA ALA A 73 -7.35 2.40 -21.13
C ALA A 73 -7.95 3.29 -22.23
N GLN A 74 -9.14 2.96 -22.73
CA GLN A 74 -9.83 3.80 -23.72
C GLN A 74 -10.17 5.18 -23.12
N LEU A 75 -10.72 5.23 -21.91
CA LEU A 75 -10.99 6.48 -21.22
C LEU A 75 -9.72 7.28 -20.97
N ALA A 76 -8.62 6.62 -20.57
CA ALA A 76 -7.35 7.30 -20.30
C ALA A 76 -6.75 7.94 -21.56
N LEU A 77 -6.98 7.38 -22.75
CA LEU A 77 -6.50 7.93 -24.01
C LEU A 77 -7.26 9.22 -24.42
N GLU A 78 -8.46 9.43 -23.90
CA GLU A 78 -9.25 10.64 -24.15
C GLU A 78 -8.81 11.80 -23.24
N PHE A 79 -8.01 11.52 -22.19
CA PHE A 79 -7.53 12.52 -21.26
C PHE A 79 -6.39 13.35 -21.86
N GLY A 80 -6.60 14.64 -22.00
CA GLY A 80 -5.58 15.61 -22.36
C GLY A 80 -4.84 16.22 -21.15
N PRO A 81 -3.89 17.13 -21.40
CA PRO A 81 -3.13 17.76 -20.31
C PRO A 81 -3.98 18.54 -19.30
N ALA A 82 -5.10 19.09 -19.75
CA ALA A 82 -6.03 19.83 -18.86
C ALA A 82 -6.74 18.92 -17.88
N GLU A 83 -7.16 17.73 -18.33
CA GLU A 83 -7.82 16.72 -17.50
C GLU A 83 -6.85 16.13 -16.47
N TYR A 84 -5.58 15.89 -16.86
CA TYR A 84 -4.54 15.47 -15.92
C TYR A 84 -4.26 16.52 -14.85
N PHE A 85 -4.27 17.81 -15.19
CA PHE A 85 -4.16 18.88 -14.21
C PHE A 85 -5.35 18.88 -13.24
N GLY A 86 -6.58 18.73 -13.76
CA GLY A 86 -7.78 18.60 -12.94
C GLY A 86 -7.70 17.41 -11.96
N LEU A 87 -7.23 16.25 -12.42
CA LEU A 87 -7.01 15.07 -11.57
C LEU A 87 -5.96 15.34 -10.49
N ALA A 88 -4.87 16.03 -10.80
CA ALA A 88 -3.84 16.37 -9.83
C ALA A 88 -4.39 17.28 -8.72
N VAL A 89 -5.16 18.31 -9.09
CA VAL A 89 -5.83 19.21 -8.13
C VAL A 89 -6.83 18.44 -7.27
N PHE A 90 -7.61 17.55 -7.88
CA PHE A 90 -8.56 16.69 -7.16
C PHE A 90 -7.83 15.78 -6.17
N ALA A 91 -6.75 15.11 -6.57
CA ALA A 91 -5.96 14.26 -5.70
C ALA A 91 -5.36 15.03 -4.52
N LEU A 92 -4.82 16.24 -4.75
CA LEU A 92 -4.32 17.11 -3.69
C LEU A 92 -5.42 17.54 -2.72
N SER A 93 -6.61 17.83 -3.21
CA SER A 93 -7.75 18.19 -2.36
C SER A 93 -8.23 17.03 -1.51
N MET A 94 -8.23 15.80 -2.06
CA MET A 94 -8.50 14.59 -1.29
C MET A 94 -7.46 14.36 -0.19
N LEU A 95 -6.16 14.50 -0.50
CA LEU A 95 -5.10 14.40 0.48
C LEU A 95 -5.25 15.42 1.63
N ALA A 96 -5.61 16.64 1.30
CA ALA A 96 -5.88 17.68 2.30
C ALA A 96 -7.05 17.33 3.22
N SER A 97 -8.07 16.63 2.68
CA SER A 97 -9.28 16.25 3.41
C SER A 97 -9.09 15.01 4.32
N MET A 98 -8.17 14.11 3.98
CA MET A 98 -8.04 12.80 4.67
C MET A 98 -7.55 12.88 6.11
N SER A 99 -6.92 13.95 6.56
CA SER A 99 -6.40 14.07 7.92
C SER A 99 -7.17 15.05 8.77
N GLY A 100 -7.88 14.54 9.77
CA GLY A 100 -8.66 15.33 10.72
C GLY A 100 -7.87 16.26 11.64
N LYS A 101 -6.53 16.24 11.64
CA LYS A 101 -5.71 17.02 12.58
C LYS A 101 -4.93 18.20 11.99
N SER A 102 -4.59 18.20 10.70
CA SER A 102 -4.00 19.39 10.04
C SER A 102 -3.97 19.24 8.51
N SER A 103 -5.04 19.65 7.84
CA SER A 103 -5.15 19.70 6.37
C SER A 103 -3.99 20.46 5.72
N LEU A 104 -3.51 21.51 6.37
CA LEU A 104 -2.40 22.32 5.86
C LEU A 104 -1.10 21.54 5.74
N ARG A 105 -0.78 20.70 6.74
CA ARG A 105 0.43 19.88 6.72
C ARG A 105 0.41 18.84 5.61
N ASN A 106 -0.75 18.24 5.36
CA ASN A 106 -0.94 17.27 4.28
C ASN A 106 -0.84 17.94 2.91
N LEU A 107 -1.42 19.14 2.77
CA LEU A 107 -1.32 19.91 1.54
C LEU A 107 0.14 20.27 1.23
N ILE A 108 0.89 20.76 2.23
CA ILE A 108 2.32 21.06 2.06
C ILE A 108 3.09 19.80 1.67
N SER A 109 2.84 18.68 2.32
CA SER A 109 3.47 17.40 1.99
C SER A 109 3.15 16.94 0.56
N GLY A 110 1.90 17.09 0.14
CA GLY A 110 1.47 16.82 -1.24
C GLY A 110 2.15 17.73 -2.26
N LEU A 111 2.24 19.03 -1.98
CA LEU A 111 2.92 19.98 -2.86
C LEU A 111 4.42 19.69 -2.98
N VAL A 112 5.09 19.32 -1.89
CA VAL A 112 6.49 18.86 -1.93
C VAL A 112 6.63 17.62 -2.80
N GLY A 113 5.70 16.65 -2.70
CA GLY A 113 5.67 15.47 -3.57
C GLY A 113 5.51 15.84 -5.06
N VAL A 114 4.63 16.79 -5.37
CA VAL A 114 4.46 17.31 -6.75
C VAL A 114 5.75 17.98 -7.24
N LEU A 115 6.39 18.81 -6.43
CA LEU A 115 7.67 19.44 -6.80
C LEU A 115 8.76 18.41 -7.11
N ILE A 116 8.88 17.37 -6.28
CA ILE A 116 9.82 16.26 -6.54
C ILE A 116 9.46 15.54 -7.84
N GLY A 117 8.19 15.34 -8.12
CA GLY A 117 7.70 14.72 -9.36
C GLY A 117 7.91 15.57 -10.64
N THR A 118 8.26 16.86 -10.52
CA THR A 118 8.59 17.69 -11.68
C THR A 118 10.05 17.57 -12.15
N ILE A 119 10.89 16.86 -11.40
CA ILE A 119 12.30 16.63 -11.76
C ILE A 119 12.36 15.61 -12.91
N GLY A 120 13.11 15.94 -13.95
CA GLY A 120 13.30 15.06 -15.11
C GLY A 120 12.94 15.71 -16.44
N ILE A 121 12.91 14.92 -17.50
CA ILE A 121 12.55 15.37 -18.85
C ILE A 121 11.02 15.39 -18.99
N HIS A 122 10.48 16.50 -19.43
CA HIS A 122 9.06 16.61 -19.73
C HIS A 122 8.68 15.79 -20.96
N LEU A 123 7.87 14.76 -20.78
CA LEU A 123 7.54 13.75 -21.81
C LEU A 123 6.99 14.35 -23.12
N THR A 124 6.29 15.48 -23.08
CA THR A 124 5.66 16.09 -24.25
C THR A 124 6.58 17.09 -24.99
N THR A 125 7.42 17.83 -24.25
CA THR A 125 8.23 18.92 -24.82
C THR A 125 9.72 18.58 -24.90
N GLY A 126 10.17 17.50 -24.25
CA GLY A 126 11.58 17.10 -24.20
C GLY A 126 12.46 18.07 -23.39
N VAL A 127 11.86 19.06 -22.70
CA VAL A 127 12.63 20.05 -21.93
C VAL A 127 12.99 19.47 -20.57
N GLU A 128 14.27 19.56 -20.23
CA GLU A 128 14.79 19.18 -18.91
C GLU A 128 14.33 20.16 -17.83
N ARG A 129 13.92 19.59 -16.69
CA ARG A 129 13.48 20.35 -15.50
C ARG A 129 14.23 19.87 -14.27
N PHE A 130 14.93 20.79 -13.61
CA PHE A 130 15.65 20.54 -12.37
C PHE A 130 16.62 19.36 -12.40
N THR A 131 17.19 19.04 -13.57
CA THR A 131 18.17 17.96 -13.76
C THR A 131 19.59 18.37 -13.34
N PHE A 132 19.86 19.67 -13.23
CA PHE A 132 21.16 20.26 -12.89
C PHE A 132 22.32 19.72 -13.75
N GLY A 133 22.01 19.23 -14.95
CA GLY A 133 23.00 18.62 -15.87
C GLY A 133 23.45 17.22 -15.47
N SER A 134 22.73 16.55 -14.58
CA SER A 134 23.00 15.16 -14.22
C SER A 134 22.16 14.21 -15.06
N PRO A 135 22.79 13.27 -15.81
CA PRO A 135 22.05 12.26 -16.60
C PRO A 135 21.13 11.39 -15.75
N ASP A 136 21.52 11.11 -14.50
CA ASP A 136 20.72 10.27 -13.59
C ASP A 136 19.37 10.92 -13.20
N LEU A 137 19.26 12.25 -13.31
CA LEU A 137 18.03 12.99 -13.02
C LEU A 137 17.16 13.24 -14.26
N GLU A 138 17.65 12.94 -15.46
CA GLU A 138 16.88 13.08 -16.71
C GLU A 138 15.67 12.12 -16.72
N GLU A 139 15.83 10.90 -16.22
CA GLU A 139 14.72 9.94 -16.07
C GLU A 139 13.78 10.27 -14.91
N GLY A 140 14.08 11.34 -14.15
CA GLY A 140 13.33 11.71 -12.95
C GLY A 140 13.64 10.81 -11.76
N ILE A 141 12.99 11.12 -10.64
CA ILE A 141 13.14 10.33 -9.42
C ILE A 141 12.18 9.15 -9.48
N HIS A 142 12.72 7.95 -9.58
CA HIS A 142 11.91 6.73 -9.63
C HIS A 142 11.05 6.57 -8.37
N PHE A 143 9.78 6.29 -8.56
CA PHE A 143 8.80 6.14 -7.50
C PHE A 143 9.12 5.03 -6.48
N VAL A 144 9.65 3.90 -6.95
CA VAL A 144 9.93 2.73 -6.09
C VAL A 144 11.00 3.01 -5.02
N PRO A 145 12.19 3.56 -5.32
CA PRO A 145 13.16 3.95 -4.31
C PRO A 145 12.62 4.99 -3.31
N VAL A 146 11.81 5.95 -3.76
CA VAL A 146 11.20 6.94 -2.88
C VAL A 146 10.24 6.28 -1.89
N LEU A 147 9.40 5.36 -2.34
CA LEU A 147 8.53 4.60 -1.44
C LEU A 147 9.31 3.79 -0.42
N ILE A 148 10.33 3.04 -0.87
CA ILE A 148 11.18 2.26 0.04
C ILE A 148 11.84 3.17 1.07
N GLY A 149 12.41 4.29 0.63
CA GLY A 149 13.04 5.27 1.53
C GLY A 149 12.04 5.84 2.55
N LEU A 150 10.90 6.31 2.12
CA LEU A 150 9.91 6.91 3.01
C LEU A 150 9.31 5.90 4.00
N PHE A 151 8.92 4.72 3.52
CA PHE A 151 8.26 3.74 4.39
C PHE A 151 9.26 2.95 5.24
N ALA A 152 10.33 2.40 4.64
CA ALA A 152 11.29 1.59 5.39
C ALA A 152 12.07 2.43 6.40
N VAL A 153 12.55 3.61 6.02
CA VAL A 153 13.29 4.50 6.93
C VAL A 153 12.37 5.04 8.02
N SER A 154 11.14 5.43 7.69
CA SER A 154 10.15 5.86 8.68
C SER A 154 9.85 4.76 9.70
N GLU A 155 9.76 3.52 9.25
CA GLU A 155 9.50 2.38 10.15
C GLU A 155 10.71 2.06 11.03
N LEU A 156 11.92 2.14 10.48
CA LEU A 156 13.16 1.99 11.26
C LEU A 156 13.25 3.04 12.39
N PHE A 157 12.92 4.29 12.12
CA PHE A 157 12.88 5.34 13.16
C PHE A 157 11.85 5.05 14.24
N LYS A 158 10.64 4.63 13.86
CA LYS A 158 9.59 4.25 14.82
C LYS A 158 9.99 3.04 15.67
N GLN A 159 10.67 2.07 15.10
CA GLN A 159 11.16 0.91 15.83
C GLN A 159 12.32 1.27 16.76
N SER A 160 13.20 2.17 16.32
CA SER A 160 14.30 2.70 17.15
C SER A 160 13.79 3.42 18.40
N GLU A 161 12.72 4.20 18.32
CA GLU A 161 12.07 4.81 19.48
C GLU A 161 11.48 3.79 20.45
N LYS A 162 11.03 2.63 19.94
CA LYS A 162 10.38 1.57 20.73
C LYS A 162 11.36 0.51 21.27
N LEU A 163 12.66 0.63 21.05
CA LEU A 163 13.66 -0.33 21.52
C LEU A 163 13.66 -0.54 23.06
N ASN A 164 13.11 0.39 23.82
CA ASN A 164 12.91 0.25 25.27
C ASN A 164 11.57 -0.42 25.66
N ALA A 165 10.68 -0.69 24.71
CA ALA A 165 9.49 -1.48 24.97
C ALA A 165 9.86 -2.96 24.84
N VAL A 166 9.63 -3.73 25.91
CA VAL A 166 9.77 -5.19 25.89
C VAL A 166 8.90 -5.73 24.77
N VAL A 167 9.51 -6.09 23.65
CA VAL A 167 8.81 -6.75 22.56
C VAL A 167 8.49 -8.17 23.05
N GLU A 168 7.26 -8.36 23.46
CA GLU A 168 6.73 -9.68 23.78
C GLU A 168 6.80 -10.53 22.51
N ARG A 169 7.83 -11.38 22.42
CA ARG A 169 8.06 -12.25 21.25
C ARG A 169 6.94 -13.27 21.18
N ILE A 170 6.00 -13.07 20.28
CA ILE A 170 5.01 -14.08 19.96
C ILE A 170 5.73 -15.20 19.21
N GLN A 171 5.84 -16.36 19.86
CA GLN A 171 6.36 -17.56 19.19
C GLN A 171 5.35 -18.00 18.13
N ALA A 172 5.70 -17.78 16.87
CA ALA A 172 4.91 -18.30 15.76
C ALA A 172 4.98 -19.83 15.75
N LYS A 173 4.00 -20.48 16.34
CA LYS A 173 3.73 -21.91 16.06
C LYS A 173 3.40 -22.03 14.58
N ALA A 174 3.73 -23.20 13.99
CA ALA A 174 3.57 -23.48 12.56
C ALA A 174 2.27 -22.91 11.96
N LEU A 175 2.36 -22.42 10.73
CA LEU A 175 1.24 -21.89 9.95
C LEU A 175 0.10 -22.92 9.98
N LYS A 176 -1.03 -22.58 10.56
CA LYS A 176 -2.23 -23.41 10.51
C LYS A 176 -3.15 -22.83 9.45
N LEU A 177 -3.23 -23.51 8.31
CA LEU A 177 -4.23 -23.19 7.32
C LEU A 177 -5.63 -23.35 7.93
N PRO A 178 -6.54 -22.39 7.66
CA PRO A 178 -7.90 -22.49 8.17
C PRO A 178 -8.58 -23.75 7.64
N SER A 179 -9.37 -24.42 8.51
CA SER A 179 -10.15 -25.59 8.15
C SER A 179 -11.14 -25.25 7.03
N LEU A 180 -11.44 -26.20 6.14
CA LEU A 180 -12.47 -26.05 5.10
C LEU A 180 -13.83 -25.65 5.67
N LEU A 181 -14.15 -26.08 6.89
CA LEU A 181 -15.36 -25.67 7.61
C LEU A 181 -15.34 -24.19 8.02
N GLU A 182 -14.20 -23.66 8.42
CA GLU A 182 -14.01 -22.24 8.74
C GLU A 182 -14.12 -21.37 7.48
N LEU A 183 -13.49 -21.80 6.37
CA LEU A 183 -13.61 -21.14 5.07
C LEU A 183 -15.08 -21.12 4.59
N LYS A 184 -15.82 -22.19 4.81
CA LYS A 184 -17.24 -22.25 4.45
C LYS A 184 -18.10 -21.29 5.30
N LYS A 185 -17.76 -21.07 6.57
CA LYS A 185 -18.41 -20.06 7.42
C LYS A 185 -18.06 -18.64 7.01
N LEU A 186 -16.84 -18.42 6.57
CA LEU A 186 -16.31 -17.11 6.19
C LEU A 186 -16.53 -16.75 4.71
N LYS A 187 -17.10 -17.68 3.89
CA LYS A 187 -17.27 -17.47 2.44
C LYS A 187 -17.98 -16.15 2.09
N TYR A 188 -18.99 -15.78 2.84
CA TYR A 188 -19.75 -14.55 2.61
C TYR A 188 -18.95 -13.30 2.95
N THR A 189 -18.18 -13.36 4.03
CA THR A 189 -17.29 -12.27 4.46
C THR A 189 -16.14 -12.09 3.45
N ILE A 190 -15.54 -13.19 2.97
CA ILE A 190 -14.47 -13.16 1.97
C ILE A 190 -14.98 -12.57 0.64
N LEU A 191 -16.15 -12.99 0.16
CA LEU A 191 -16.76 -12.46 -1.05
C LEU A 191 -17.08 -10.96 -0.94
N ARG A 192 -17.67 -10.55 0.17
CA ARG A 192 -18.02 -9.15 0.42
C ARG A 192 -16.77 -8.27 0.53
N SER A 193 -15.74 -8.70 1.27
CA SER A 193 -14.48 -7.96 1.40
C SER A 193 -13.68 -7.92 0.10
N SER A 194 -13.72 -8.98 -0.72
CA SER A 194 -13.12 -8.95 -2.06
C SER A 194 -13.79 -7.92 -2.96
N GLY A 195 -15.12 -7.78 -2.90
CA GLY A 195 -15.86 -6.77 -3.67
C GLY A 195 -15.64 -5.33 -3.18
N ILE A 196 -15.35 -5.13 -1.89
CA ILE A 196 -15.05 -3.79 -1.33
C ILE A 196 -13.59 -3.40 -1.62
N GLY A 197 -12.68 -4.37 -1.69
CA GLY A 197 -11.26 -4.14 -1.87
C GLY A 197 -10.80 -4.03 -3.33
N THR A 198 -11.73 -4.20 -4.28
CA THR A 198 -11.49 -4.03 -5.73
C THR A 198 -12.02 -2.71 -6.21
#